data_fb3e9952b91a45066a3c5bfc3ed5802a
#
_entry.id   fb3e9952b91a45066a3c5bfc3ed5802a
#
_cell.length_a   1.000
_cell.length_b   1.000
_cell.length_c   1.000
_cell.angle_alpha   90.00
_cell.angle_beta   90.00
_cell.angle_gamma   90.00
#
_symmetry.space_group_name_H-M   'P 1'
#
loop_
_entity.id
_entity.type
_entity.pdbx_description
1 polymer ?
#
loop_
_entity_poly.entity_id
_entity_poly.type
_entity_poly.pdbx_seq_one_letter_code
_entity_poly.pdbx_strand_id
1 'polypeptide(L)'
;MKKIMLLGAGELGKEFVISAKRLGQFVVAVDRYTGAPAMQVADAFEVIDMLDGAEIERIVKKHRPDIIVPEIEAIRTEKLIELEKKGVVVIPTAEAAHLTMNRDAIRDVAAKELKLKTANYAYASSPEELLAAADKVGFPCVVKPVMSSSGKGQSVAKTPKQLGAAWNYACEGMRGDKKKVIAESFISFDFEITLLTVKQRNGKTLFVDPIGHRQEHGDYRESWMPAKMKPALLKKAQKMAKKVTDRLGGAGIFGVEFFITKEDVYFSELSPRPHDTGMVTLISQDLSEFDLHIRAILGLPIPDIKYYGPSASAVVLATKESAKPPQFSGVEKALELKNVDVRIFGKPSTRPNRRMAVALARSANIEKAKNLAIKAAGKIKVCE
;
A
#
# COMPACT_ATOMS: atom_id res chain seq x y z
N MET A 1 -23.43 14.34 5.63
CA MET A 1 -22.48 13.50 6.38
C MET A 1 -22.72 12.05 5.97
N LYS A 2 -21.67 11.32 5.61
CA LYS A 2 -21.72 9.89 5.29
C LYS A 2 -21.12 9.08 6.43
N LYS A 3 -21.65 7.88 6.66
CA LYS A 3 -21.07 6.91 7.57
C LYS A 3 -20.17 5.97 6.77
N ILE A 4 -18.88 5.98 7.06
CA ILE A 4 -17.85 5.21 6.38
C ILE A 4 -17.39 4.11 7.33
N MET A 5 -17.36 2.86 6.85
CA MET A 5 -16.74 1.74 7.54
C MET A 5 -15.39 1.46 6.89
N LEU A 6 -14.32 1.67 7.62
CA LEU A 6 -12.94 1.43 7.18
C LEU A 6 -12.51 0.05 7.63
N LEU A 7 -12.23 -0.85 6.70
CA LEU A 7 -11.73 -2.20 6.98
C LEU A 7 -10.20 -2.23 6.89
N GLY A 8 -9.55 -2.09 8.02
CA GLY A 8 -8.13 -1.88 8.23
C GLY A 8 -7.88 -0.57 8.97
N ALA A 9 -7.44 -0.65 10.23
CA ALA A 9 -7.27 0.51 11.10
C ALA A 9 -5.79 0.79 11.41
N GLY A 10 -4.89 0.49 10.47
CA GLY A 10 -3.46 0.74 10.58
C GLY A 10 -3.08 2.22 10.49
N GLU A 11 -1.80 2.49 10.24
CA GLU A 11 -1.25 3.85 10.11
C GLU A 11 -1.82 4.63 8.94
N LEU A 12 -2.03 3.98 7.79
CA LEU A 12 -2.65 4.60 6.62
C LEU A 12 -4.13 4.87 6.90
N GLY A 13 -4.81 3.91 7.54
CA GLY A 13 -6.19 4.07 7.99
C GLY A 13 -6.36 5.25 8.94
N LYS A 14 -5.40 5.52 9.86
CA LYS A 14 -5.43 6.68 10.75
C LYS A 14 -5.42 8.00 9.97
N GLU A 15 -4.51 8.16 9.03
CA GLU A 15 -4.44 9.38 8.20
C GLU A 15 -5.68 9.52 7.32
N PHE A 16 -6.23 8.41 6.79
CA PHE A 16 -7.50 8.42 6.08
C PHE A 16 -8.66 8.90 6.96
N VAL A 17 -8.77 8.39 8.20
CA VAL A 17 -9.82 8.83 9.14
C VAL A 17 -9.67 10.31 9.45
N ILE A 18 -8.45 10.82 9.70
CA ILE A 18 -8.19 12.24 9.92
C ILE A 18 -8.70 13.08 8.75
N SER A 19 -8.39 12.68 7.51
CA SER A 19 -8.87 13.36 6.30
C SER A 19 -10.39 13.30 6.16
N ALA A 20 -11.01 12.15 6.47
CA ALA A 20 -12.46 12.00 6.46
C ALA A 20 -13.15 12.88 7.52
N LYS A 21 -12.57 12.97 8.72
CA LYS A 21 -13.07 13.82 9.81
C LYS A 21 -12.99 15.29 9.49
N ARG A 22 -11.95 15.77 8.80
CA ARG A 22 -11.85 17.16 8.30
C ARG A 22 -13.01 17.54 7.37
N LEU A 23 -13.59 16.52 6.68
CA LEU A 23 -14.76 16.69 5.80
C LEU A 23 -16.08 16.34 6.50
N GLY A 24 -16.09 16.25 7.84
CA GLY A 24 -17.30 16.04 8.65
C GLY A 24 -17.91 14.65 8.49
N GLN A 25 -17.16 13.61 8.07
CA GLN A 25 -17.69 12.27 7.91
C GLN A 25 -17.68 11.51 9.24
N PHE A 26 -18.62 10.57 9.43
CA PHE A 26 -18.63 9.63 10.53
C PHE A 26 -17.89 8.37 10.12
N VAL A 27 -16.89 7.94 10.92
CA VAL A 27 -16.05 6.78 10.58
C VAL A 27 -16.12 5.71 11.66
N VAL A 28 -16.39 4.48 11.22
CA VAL A 28 -16.24 3.24 12.01
C VAL A 28 -14.96 2.56 11.57
N ALA A 29 -13.95 2.49 12.44
CA ALA A 29 -12.68 1.82 12.15
C ALA A 29 -12.71 0.35 12.59
N VAL A 30 -12.31 -0.56 11.72
CA VAL A 30 -12.35 -2.01 11.97
C VAL A 30 -10.95 -2.60 11.86
N ASP A 31 -10.55 -3.39 12.85
CA ASP A 31 -9.30 -4.16 12.80
C ASP A 31 -9.42 -5.42 13.67
N ARG A 32 -8.43 -6.30 13.61
CA ARG A 32 -8.37 -7.55 14.39
C ARG A 32 -7.87 -7.37 15.83
N TYR A 33 -7.43 -6.17 16.23
CA TYR A 33 -6.91 -5.89 17.58
C TYR A 33 -7.34 -4.53 18.09
N THR A 34 -7.52 -4.44 19.39
CA THR A 34 -7.91 -3.20 20.08
C THR A 34 -6.79 -2.17 20.05
N GLY A 35 -7.15 -0.88 19.98
CA GLY A 35 -6.20 0.23 20.01
C GLY A 35 -5.42 0.42 18.71
N ALA A 36 -5.91 -0.13 17.62
CA ALA A 36 -5.34 0.12 16.29
C ALA A 36 -5.30 1.63 15.98
N PRO A 37 -4.30 2.12 15.25
CA PRO A 37 -4.06 3.55 15.03
C PRO A 37 -5.30 4.36 14.63
N ALA A 38 -6.09 3.89 13.67
CA ALA A 38 -7.29 4.59 13.21
C ALA A 38 -8.43 4.61 14.25
N MET A 39 -8.51 3.61 15.14
CA MET A 39 -9.52 3.57 16.19
C MET A 39 -9.37 4.74 17.17
N GLN A 40 -8.16 5.30 17.31
CA GLN A 40 -7.86 6.42 18.20
C GLN A 40 -8.48 7.76 17.74
N VAL A 41 -8.87 7.84 16.46
CA VAL A 41 -9.38 9.08 15.83
C VAL A 41 -10.74 8.90 15.15
N ALA A 42 -11.28 7.68 15.15
CA ALA A 42 -12.58 7.35 14.59
C ALA A 42 -13.72 7.66 15.58
N ASP A 43 -14.97 7.76 15.08
CA ASP A 43 -16.15 7.96 15.91
C ASP A 43 -16.60 6.68 16.62
N ALA A 44 -16.34 5.52 16.01
CA ALA A 44 -16.62 4.22 16.56
C ALA A 44 -15.61 3.20 16.02
N PHE A 45 -15.51 2.04 16.67
CA PHE A 45 -14.66 0.97 16.19
C PHE A 45 -15.25 -0.42 16.46
N GLU A 46 -14.79 -1.39 15.69
CA GLU A 46 -15.07 -2.82 15.91
C GLU A 46 -13.76 -3.61 15.85
N VAL A 47 -13.69 -4.64 16.68
CA VAL A 47 -12.59 -5.60 16.70
C VAL A 47 -13.13 -6.95 16.28
N ILE A 48 -12.76 -7.39 15.06
CA ILE A 48 -13.22 -8.65 14.46
C ILE A 48 -12.10 -9.31 13.66
N ASP A 49 -12.23 -10.59 13.39
CA ASP A 49 -11.49 -11.21 12.29
C ASP A 49 -12.16 -10.85 10.96
N MET A 50 -11.51 -10.01 10.17
CA MET A 50 -12.04 -9.60 8.86
C MET A 50 -11.96 -10.71 7.80
N LEU A 51 -11.34 -11.86 8.08
CA LEU A 51 -11.45 -13.07 7.27
C LEU A 51 -12.72 -13.87 7.56
N ASP A 52 -13.45 -13.56 8.65
CA ASP A 52 -14.77 -14.09 8.94
C ASP A 52 -15.87 -13.24 8.29
N GLY A 53 -16.47 -13.79 7.22
CA GLY A 53 -17.55 -13.10 6.51
C GLY A 53 -18.82 -12.89 7.34
N ALA A 54 -19.09 -13.73 8.36
CA ALA A 54 -20.25 -13.56 9.24
C ALA A 54 -20.05 -12.35 10.17
N GLU A 55 -18.83 -12.16 10.69
CA GLU A 55 -18.50 -10.99 11.50
C GLU A 55 -18.58 -9.69 10.68
N ILE A 56 -18.09 -9.69 9.42
CA ILE A 56 -18.26 -8.54 8.52
C ILE A 56 -19.75 -8.23 8.34
N GLU A 57 -20.59 -9.23 8.05
CA GLU A 57 -22.02 -9.03 7.87
C GLU A 57 -22.70 -8.50 9.15
N ARG A 58 -22.31 -9.02 10.31
CA ARG A 58 -22.81 -8.58 11.62
C ARG A 58 -22.56 -7.07 11.86
N ILE A 59 -21.32 -6.61 11.66
CA ILE A 59 -20.97 -5.21 11.89
C ILE A 59 -21.58 -4.28 10.83
N VAL A 60 -21.73 -4.74 9.59
CA VAL A 60 -22.42 -3.97 8.54
C VAL A 60 -23.89 -3.79 8.89
N LYS A 61 -24.58 -4.83 9.36
CA LYS A 61 -25.99 -4.74 9.87
C LYS A 61 -26.08 -3.81 11.08
N LYS A 62 -25.12 -3.87 12.01
CA LYS A 62 -25.09 -3.05 13.22
C LYS A 62 -24.92 -1.57 12.90
N HIS A 63 -23.94 -1.24 12.08
CA HIS A 63 -23.57 0.17 11.82
C HIS A 63 -24.28 0.78 10.63
N ARG A 64 -24.76 -0.02 9.68
CA ARG A 64 -25.42 0.43 8.42
C ARG A 64 -24.60 1.53 7.74
N PRO A 65 -23.34 1.26 7.33
CA PRO A 65 -22.52 2.27 6.68
C PRO A 65 -23.07 2.66 5.32
N ASP A 66 -22.91 3.95 4.93
CA ASP A 66 -23.15 4.39 3.56
C ASP A 66 -22.10 3.88 2.59
N ILE A 67 -20.86 3.68 3.08
CA ILE A 67 -19.72 3.27 2.26
C ILE A 67 -18.81 2.36 3.09
N ILE A 68 -18.38 1.26 2.50
CA ILE A 68 -17.30 0.41 3.03
C ILE A 68 -16.03 0.70 2.25
N VAL A 69 -14.91 0.92 2.95
CA VAL A 69 -13.59 1.21 2.38
C VAL A 69 -12.60 0.14 2.81
N PRO A 70 -12.21 -0.80 1.93
CA PRO A 70 -11.14 -1.75 2.20
C PRO A 70 -9.78 -1.03 2.26
N GLU A 71 -8.98 -1.31 3.31
CA GLU A 71 -7.67 -0.66 3.51
C GLU A 71 -6.53 -1.67 3.69
N ILE A 72 -6.83 -2.94 3.96
CA ILE A 72 -5.82 -4.01 4.08
C ILE A 72 -6.15 -5.21 3.18
N GLU A 73 -5.19 -6.14 3.05
CA GLU A 73 -5.34 -7.34 2.22
C GLU A 73 -6.07 -8.50 2.93
N ALA A 74 -6.12 -8.51 4.27
CA ALA A 74 -6.69 -9.61 5.04
C ALA A 74 -8.19 -9.39 5.30
N ILE A 75 -9.00 -9.45 4.24
CA ILE A 75 -10.46 -9.28 4.27
C ILE A 75 -11.11 -10.40 3.48
N ARG A 76 -12.27 -10.92 3.93
CA ARG A 76 -13.10 -11.84 3.16
C ARG A 76 -13.81 -11.09 2.04
N THR A 77 -13.11 -10.89 0.92
CA THR A 77 -13.59 -10.09 -0.22
C THR A 77 -14.81 -10.67 -0.90
N GLU A 78 -15.00 -11.99 -0.84
CA GLU A 78 -16.21 -12.66 -1.33
C GLU A 78 -17.47 -12.14 -0.59
N LYS A 79 -17.34 -11.87 0.71
CA LYS A 79 -18.43 -11.26 1.49
C LYS A 79 -18.70 -9.82 1.06
N LEU A 80 -17.67 -9.04 0.71
CA LEU A 80 -17.86 -7.70 0.16
C LEU A 80 -18.61 -7.73 -1.17
N ILE A 81 -18.31 -8.70 -2.05
CA ILE A 81 -19.02 -8.91 -3.32
C ILE A 81 -20.48 -9.25 -3.08
N GLU A 82 -20.79 -10.11 -2.09
CA GLU A 82 -22.19 -10.42 -1.72
C GLU A 82 -22.94 -9.18 -1.20
N LEU A 83 -22.29 -8.38 -0.35
CA LEU A 83 -22.85 -7.15 0.21
C LEU A 83 -23.09 -6.11 -0.90
N GLU A 84 -22.16 -5.97 -1.83
CA GLU A 84 -22.29 -5.06 -2.97
C GLU A 84 -23.48 -5.43 -3.86
N LYS A 85 -23.69 -6.74 -4.12
CA LYS A 85 -24.89 -7.26 -4.83
C LYS A 85 -26.20 -6.96 -4.08
N LYS A 86 -26.14 -6.78 -2.75
CA LYS A 86 -27.27 -6.38 -1.90
C LYS A 86 -27.44 -4.87 -1.79
N GLY A 87 -26.66 -4.07 -2.55
CA GLY A 87 -26.75 -2.61 -2.61
C GLY A 87 -25.86 -1.87 -1.61
N VAL A 88 -24.99 -2.55 -0.88
CA VAL A 88 -23.98 -1.90 -0.04
C VAL A 88 -22.89 -1.30 -0.93
N VAL A 89 -22.54 -0.05 -0.71
CA VAL A 89 -21.51 0.63 -1.52
C VAL A 89 -20.12 0.29 -0.98
N VAL A 90 -19.28 -0.33 -1.81
CA VAL A 90 -17.86 -0.62 -1.51
C VAL A 90 -16.98 0.21 -2.44
N ILE A 91 -16.00 0.94 -1.91
CA ILE A 91 -15.12 1.81 -2.70
C ILE A 91 -13.67 1.68 -2.23
N PRO A 92 -12.73 1.33 -3.12
CA PRO A 92 -12.96 0.89 -4.51
C PRO A 92 -13.85 -0.36 -4.58
N THR A 93 -14.30 -0.78 -5.73
CA THR A 93 -15.27 -1.89 -5.85
C THR A 93 -14.82 -3.15 -5.12
N ALA A 94 -15.75 -3.98 -4.66
CA ALA A 94 -15.43 -5.26 -4.03
C ALA A 94 -14.63 -6.17 -4.97
N GLU A 95 -14.89 -6.12 -6.29
CA GLU A 95 -14.10 -6.80 -7.31
C GLU A 95 -12.65 -6.29 -7.35
N ALA A 96 -12.44 -4.96 -7.31
CA ALA A 96 -11.09 -4.38 -7.28
C ALA A 96 -10.32 -4.85 -6.05
N ALA A 97 -10.94 -4.84 -4.86
CA ALA A 97 -10.35 -5.36 -3.64
C ALA A 97 -10.00 -6.85 -3.79
N HIS A 98 -10.91 -7.67 -4.31
CA HIS A 98 -10.71 -9.10 -4.51
C HIS A 98 -9.55 -9.40 -5.48
N LEU A 99 -9.51 -8.75 -6.63
CA LEU A 99 -8.47 -8.96 -7.63
C LEU A 99 -7.07 -8.55 -7.13
N THR A 100 -6.99 -7.46 -6.38
CA THR A 100 -5.70 -6.92 -5.92
C THR A 100 -5.16 -7.60 -4.66
N MET A 101 -6.03 -8.19 -3.84
CA MET A 101 -5.62 -9.03 -2.72
C MET A 101 -5.05 -10.37 -3.16
N ASN A 102 -5.39 -10.81 -4.36
CA ASN A 102 -4.88 -12.03 -5.00
C ASN A 102 -3.87 -11.63 -6.08
N ARG A 103 -2.56 -11.71 -5.76
CA ARG A 103 -1.48 -11.32 -6.67
C ARG A 103 -1.53 -12.03 -8.01
N ASP A 104 -2.00 -13.28 -8.05
CA ASP A 104 -2.22 -14.03 -9.28
C ASP A 104 -3.34 -13.41 -10.13
N ALA A 105 -4.45 -13.04 -9.53
CA ALA A 105 -5.58 -12.46 -10.24
C ALA A 105 -5.22 -11.11 -10.88
N ILE A 106 -4.62 -10.18 -10.12
CA ILE A 106 -4.21 -8.88 -10.68
C ILE A 106 -3.09 -9.02 -11.71
N ARG A 107 -2.17 -9.99 -11.52
CA ARG A 107 -1.13 -10.28 -12.51
C ARG A 107 -1.72 -10.78 -13.82
N ASP A 108 -2.70 -11.68 -13.77
CA ASP A 108 -3.38 -12.21 -14.95
C ASP A 108 -4.20 -11.12 -15.66
N VAL A 109 -4.90 -10.26 -14.94
CA VAL A 109 -5.56 -9.09 -15.52
C VAL A 109 -4.55 -8.19 -16.23
N ALA A 110 -3.46 -7.83 -15.60
CA ALA A 110 -2.45 -6.97 -16.20
C ALA A 110 -1.81 -7.58 -17.45
N ALA A 111 -1.33 -8.83 -17.33
CA ALA A 111 -0.56 -9.47 -18.39
C ALA A 111 -1.42 -10.08 -19.51
N LYS A 112 -2.47 -10.84 -19.14
CA LYS A 112 -3.25 -11.64 -20.11
C LYS A 112 -4.40 -10.84 -20.72
N GLU A 113 -5.16 -10.11 -19.88
CA GLU A 113 -6.32 -9.35 -20.35
C GLU A 113 -5.89 -8.01 -20.98
N LEU A 114 -5.10 -7.23 -20.22
CA LEU A 114 -4.73 -5.87 -20.63
C LEU A 114 -3.45 -5.80 -21.48
N LYS A 115 -2.70 -6.91 -21.62
CA LYS A 115 -1.44 -6.97 -22.36
C LYS A 115 -0.43 -5.91 -21.90
N LEU A 116 -0.38 -5.65 -20.59
CA LEU A 116 0.65 -4.78 -20.02
C LEU A 116 1.97 -5.54 -19.94
N LYS A 117 3.07 -4.82 -20.07
CA LYS A 117 4.40 -5.40 -19.88
C LYS A 117 4.63 -5.69 -18.41
N THR A 118 4.87 -6.96 -18.05
CA THR A 118 5.16 -7.47 -16.70
C THR A 118 6.40 -8.35 -16.76
N ALA A 119 6.93 -8.79 -15.62
CA ALA A 119 7.82 -9.95 -15.59
C ALA A 119 7.12 -11.17 -16.19
N ASN A 120 7.87 -12.07 -16.82
CA ASN A 120 7.35 -13.41 -17.15
C ASN A 120 7.07 -14.15 -15.85
N TYR A 121 5.99 -14.92 -15.78
CA TYR A 121 5.60 -15.57 -14.55
C TYR A 121 4.95 -16.93 -14.77
N ALA A 122 5.01 -17.76 -13.74
CA ALA A 122 4.27 -19.01 -13.63
C ALA A 122 3.90 -19.27 -12.17
N TYR A 123 2.80 -19.99 -11.95
CA TYR A 123 2.32 -20.34 -10.60
C TYR A 123 2.75 -21.74 -10.22
N ALA A 124 2.82 -21.98 -8.90
CA ALA A 124 3.12 -23.28 -8.33
C ALA A 124 2.36 -23.47 -7.00
N SER A 125 1.83 -24.68 -6.80
CA SER A 125 1.14 -25.12 -5.58
C SER A 125 1.89 -26.23 -4.85
N SER A 126 3.05 -26.65 -5.39
CA SER A 126 3.98 -27.60 -4.78
C SER A 126 5.43 -27.25 -5.12
N PRO A 127 6.43 -27.80 -4.40
CA PRO A 127 7.85 -27.63 -4.74
C PRO A 127 8.19 -28.13 -6.15
N GLU A 128 7.58 -29.21 -6.60
CA GLU A 128 7.79 -29.79 -7.94
C GLU A 128 7.26 -28.86 -9.03
N GLU A 129 6.06 -28.30 -8.82
CA GLU A 129 5.50 -27.30 -9.71
C GLU A 129 6.35 -26.01 -9.72
N LEU A 130 6.96 -25.64 -8.58
CA LEU A 130 7.85 -24.48 -8.52
C LEU A 130 9.11 -24.69 -9.36
N LEU A 131 9.66 -25.89 -9.41
CA LEU A 131 10.78 -26.19 -10.30
C LEU A 131 10.38 -25.97 -11.76
N ALA A 132 9.26 -26.54 -12.20
CA ALA A 132 8.75 -26.36 -13.56
C ALA A 132 8.41 -24.89 -13.88
N ALA A 133 7.87 -24.15 -12.90
CA ALA A 133 7.59 -22.73 -13.03
C ALA A 133 8.88 -21.91 -13.18
N ALA A 134 9.93 -22.22 -12.40
CA ALA A 134 11.22 -21.56 -12.48
C ALA A 134 11.95 -21.83 -13.80
N ASP A 135 11.89 -23.07 -14.30
CA ASP A 135 12.45 -23.40 -15.62
C ASP A 135 11.77 -22.60 -16.74
N LYS A 136 10.46 -22.40 -16.63
CA LYS A 136 9.68 -21.61 -17.60
C LYS A 136 10.02 -20.12 -17.60
N VAL A 137 10.29 -19.51 -16.42
CA VAL A 137 10.59 -18.08 -16.31
C VAL A 137 12.08 -17.77 -16.41
N GLY A 138 12.94 -18.77 -16.22
CA GLY A 138 14.40 -18.67 -16.22
C GLY A 138 14.98 -18.21 -14.89
N PHE A 139 16.32 -18.36 -14.77
CA PHE A 139 17.06 -17.90 -13.59
C PHE A 139 17.92 -16.67 -13.91
N PRO A 140 18.11 -15.75 -12.94
CA PRO A 140 17.48 -15.75 -11.61
C PRO A 140 15.97 -15.51 -11.68
N CYS A 141 15.20 -16.07 -10.74
CA CYS A 141 13.79 -15.82 -10.61
C CYS A 141 13.42 -15.35 -9.20
N VAL A 142 12.32 -14.64 -9.08
CA VAL A 142 11.77 -14.19 -7.80
C VAL A 142 10.59 -15.08 -7.43
N VAL A 143 10.64 -15.70 -6.25
CA VAL A 143 9.54 -16.51 -5.71
C VAL A 143 8.81 -15.71 -4.66
N LYS A 144 7.49 -15.60 -4.79
CA LYS A 144 6.62 -14.81 -3.90
C LYS A 144 5.37 -15.60 -3.54
N PRO A 145 4.84 -15.48 -2.30
CA PRO A 145 3.48 -15.96 -2.02
C PRO A 145 2.46 -15.17 -2.86
N VAL A 146 1.40 -15.82 -3.27
CA VAL A 146 0.29 -15.15 -3.99
C VAL A 146 -0.41 -14.13 -3.09
N MET A 147 -0.55 -14.43 -1.80
CA MET A 147 -1.12 -13.50 -0.83
C MET A 147 -0.08 -13.19 0.27
N SER A 148 0.45 -11.98 0.26
CA SER A 148 1.36 -11.46 1.29
C SER A 148 1.41 -9.94 1.21
N SER A 149 1.95 -9.29 2.24
CA SER A 149 2.20 -7.85 2.25
C SER A 149 3.64 -7.56 2.66
N SER A 150 4.15 -6.40 2.27
CA SER A 150 5.48 -5.91 2.64
C SER A 150 6.60 -6.91 2.30
N GLY A 151 6.54 -7.55 1.13
CA GLY A 151 7.58 -8.46 0.64
C GLY A 151 7.83 -9.73 1.47
N LYS A 152 6.97 -10.04 2.46
CA LYS A 152 7.13 -11.24 3.29
C LYS A 152 7.03 -12.49 2.44
N GLY A 153 7.97 -13.41 2.67
CA GLY A 153 8.06 -14.65 1.91
C GLY A 153 8.63 -14.48 0.49
N GLN A 154 9.07 -13.27 0.11
CA GLN A 154 9.70 -13.04 -1.20
C GLN A 154 11.20 -13.33 -1.13
N SER A 155 11.70 -14.10 -2.09
CA SER A 155 13.13 -14.38 -2.23
C SER A 155 13.56 -14.50 -3.70
N VAL A 156 14.86 -14.34 -3.94
CA VAL A 156 15.48 -14.53 -5.27
C VAL A 156 16.17 -15.87 -5.29
N ALA A 157 15.76 -16.76 -6.19
CA ALA A 157 16.46 -17.99 -6.49
C ALA A 157 17.36 -17.80 -7.73
N LYS A 158 18.66 -17.94 -7.54
CA LYS A 158 19.66 -17.83 -8.63
C LYS A 158 19.89 -19.15 -9.34
N THR A 159 19.58 -20.27 -8.68
CA THR A 159 19.79 -21.64 -9.17
C THR A 159 18.65 -22.56 -8.71
N PRO A 160 18.41 -23.69 -9.39
CA PRO A 160 17.42 -24.68 -8.97
C PRO A 160 17.58 -25.17 -7.52
N LYS A 161 18.81 -25.29 -7.03
CA LYS A 161 19.10 -25.73 -5.64
C LYS A 161 18.51 -24.82 -4.57
N GLN A 162 18.22 -23.56 -4.87
CA GLN A 162 17.66 -22.58 -3.94
C GLN A 162 16.13 -22.60 -3.89
N LEU A 163 15.45 -23.30 -4.79
CA LEU A 163 13.99 -23.28 -4.89
C LEU A 163 13.30 -23.90 -3.67
N GLY A 164 13.85 -24.96 -3.07
CA GLY A 164 13.29 -25.55 -1.85
C GLY A 164 13.28 -24.58 -0.67
N ALA A 165 14.36 -23.85 -0.46
CA ALA A 165 14.43 -22.82 0.57
C ALA A 165 13.48 -21.63 0.25
N ALA A 166 13.39 -21.24 -1.04
CA ALA A 166 12.48 -20.17 -1.48
C ALA A 166 11.00 -20.55 -1.29
N TRP A 167 10.64 -21.81 -1.56
CA TRP A 167 9.30 -22.34 -1.30
C TRP A 167 8.94 -22.27 0.19
N ASN A 168 9.81 -22.79 1.06
CA ASN A 168 9.56 -22.79 2.50
C ASN A 168 9.39 -21.37 3.03
N TYR A 169 10.29 -20.46 2.65
CA TYR A 169 10.21 -19.06 3.04
C TYR A 169 8.93 -18.37 2.51
N ALA A 170 8.51 -18.69 1.30
CA ALA A 170 7.25 -18.20 0.76
C ALA A 170 6.05 -18.72 1.57
N CYS A 171 6.04 -20.00 1.95
CA CYS A 171 4.98 -20.57 2.79
C CYS A 171 4.90 -19.92 4.19
N GLU A 172 6.05 -19.62 4.82
CA GLU A 172 6.10 -18.93 6.12
C GLU A 172 5.56 -17.48 6.05
N GLY A 173 5.80 -16.79 4.94
CA GLY A 173 5.36 -15.42 4.72
C GLY A 173 3.93 -15.27 4.19
N MET A 174 3.28 -16.38 3.89
CA MET A 174 1.96 -16.44 3.26
C MET A 174 0.85 -15.97 4.20
N ARG A 175 -0.16 -15.31 3.64
CA ARG A 175 -1.44 -15.02 4.29
C ARG A 175 -2.55 -15.82 3.60
N GLY A 176 -3.61 -16.14 4.36
CA GLY A 176 -4.72 -16.95 3.84
C GLY A 176 -4.44 -18.46 3.92
N ASP A 177 -5.36 -19.23 3.38
CA ASP A 177 -5.47 -20.69 3.53
C ASP A 177 -4.93 -21.50 2.32
N LYS A 178 -4.62 -20.82 1.21
CA LYS A 178 -4.17 -21.46 -0.04
C LYS A 178 -2.65 -21.38 -0.20
N LYS A 179 -1.97 -22.54 -0.17
CA LYS A 179 -0.55 -22.64 -0.49
C LYS A 179 -0.33 -22.50 -2.00
N LYS A 180 -0.02 -21.29 -2.45
CA LYS A 180 0.26 -20.97 -3.85
C LYS A 180 1.33 -19.88 -3.93
N VAL A 181 2.32 -20.06 -4.79
CA VAL A 181 3.37 -19.10 -5.06
C VAL A 181 3.37 -18.70 -6.54
N ILE A 182 3.98 -17.56 -6.83
CA ILE A 182 4.32 -17.11 -8.17
C ILE A 182 5.84 -17.07 -8.31
N ALA A 183 6.36 -17.70 -9.37
CA ALA A 183 7.73 -17.50 -9.83
C ALA A 183 7.72 -16.44 -10.92
N GLU A 184 8.55 -15.41 -10.80
CA GLU A 184 8.66 -14.31 -11.77
C GLU A 184 10.10 -14.20 -12.27
N SER A 185 10.29 -13.91 -13.57
CA SER A 185 11.61 -13.58 -14.09
C SER A 185 12.17 -12.34 -13.37
N PHE A 186 13.45 -12.38 -13.05
CA PHE A 186 14.12 -11.24 -12.42
C PHE A 186 14.23 -10.08 -13.43
N ILE A 187 13.67 -8.92 -13.08
CA ILE A 187 13.82 -7.69 -13.88
C ILE A 187 15.02 -6.93 -13.35
N SER A 188 16.04 -6.72 -14.19
CA SER A 188 17.12 -5.80 -13.88
C SER A 188 16.63 -4.37 -14.15
N PHE A 189 16.16 -3.69 -13.11
CA PHE A 189 15.64 -2.34 -13.17
C PHE A 189 16.63 -1.33 -12.59
N ASP A 190 16.52 -0.08 -13.01
CA ASP A 190 17.33 1.02 -12.48
C ASP A 190 16.74 1.53 -11.16
N PHE A 191 15.41 1.62 -11.06
CA PHE A 191 14.67 2.03 -9.86
C PHE A 191 13.19 1.63 -9.93
N GLU A 192 12.53 1.70 -8.77
CA GLU A 192 11.11 1.46 -8.62
C GLU A 192 10.36 2.77 -8.38
N ILE A 193 9.12 2.85 -8.86
CA ILE A 193 8.21 3.94 -8.54
C ILE A 193 6.85 3.42 -8.10
N THR A 194 6.20 4.18 -7.23
CA THR A 194 4.76 4.15 -7.03
C THR A 194 4.12 5.34 -7.75
N LEU A 195 3.14 5.08 -8.59
CA LEU A 195 2.34 6.10 -9.25
C LEU A 195 0.94 6.13 -8.64
N LEU A 196 0.68 7.07 -7.75
CA LEU A 196 -0.64 7.28 -7.18
C LEU A 196 -1.59 7.77 -8.27
N THR A 197 -2.60 6.94 -8.55
CA THR A 197 -3.58 7.14 -9.60
C THR A 197 -4.95 7.36 -8.98
N VAL A 198 -5.52 8.53 -9.17
CA VAL A 198 -6.81 8.92 -8.56
C VAL A 198 -7.91 8.81 -9.59
N LYS A 199 -8.88 7.94 -9.32
CA LYS A 199 -10.09 7.78 -10.12
C LYS A 199 -11.22 8.58 -9.48
N GLN A 200 -11.71 9.60 -10.16
CA GLN A 200 -12.84 10.41 -9.70
C GLN A 200 -14.17 9.82 -10.19
N ARG A 201 -15.25 10.02 -9.45
CA ARG A 201 -16.60 9.57 -9.87
C ARG A 201 -17.08 10.15 -11.19
N ASN A 202 -16.57 11.31 -11.60
CA ASN A 202 -16.87 11.92 -12.90
C ASN A 202 -16.10 11.32 -14.08
N GLY A 203 -15.37 10.23 -13.84
CA GLY A 203 -14.59 9.50 -14.85
C GLY A 203 -13.17 10.05 -15.10
N LYS A 204 -12.81 11.23 -14.57
CA LYS A 204 -11.47 11.78 -14.71
C LYS A 204 -10.45 10.97 -13.90
N THR A 205 -9.28 10.76 -14.48
CA THR A 205 -8.12 10.15 -13.82
C THR A 205 -7.04 11.21 -13.64
N LEU A 206 -6.57 11.37 -12.40
CA LEU A 206 -5.45 12.24 -12.05
C LEU A 206 -4.26 11.36 -11.63
N PHE A 207 -3.05 11.87 -11.84
CA PHE A 207 -1.82 11.24 -11.41
C PHE A 207 -1.08 12.20 -10.49
N VAL A 208 -0.63 11.69 -9.36
CA VAL A 208 0.36 12.37 -8.52
C VAL A 208 1.73 12.20 -9.19
N ASP A 209 2.66 13.10 -8.95
CA ASP A 209 4.03 12.93 -9.41
C ASP A 209 4.62 11.59 -8.94
N PRO A 210 5.47 10.93 -9.76
CA PRO A 210 5.98 9.61 -9.44
C PRO A 210 6.78 9.63 -8.13
N ILE A 211 6.51 8.65 -7.28
CA ILE A 211 7.17 8.48 -5.99
C ILE A 211 8.24 7.42 -6.15
N GLY A 212 9.51 7.80 -5.99
CA GLY A 212 10.60 6.84 -5.84
C GLY A 212 10.66 6.32 -4.41
N HIS A 213 11.10 5.09 -4.22
CA HIS A 213 11.21 4.52 -2.88
C HIS A 213 12.40 3.57 -2.78
N ARG A 214 12.82 3.33 -1.55
CA ARG A 214 13.79 2.30 -1.18
C ARG A 214 13.13 1.31 -0.23
N GLN A 215 13.25 0.05 -0.56
CA GLN A 215 12.84 -1.07 0.28
C GLN A 215 14.07 -1.79 0.84
N GLU A 216 13.89 -2.42 1.99
CA GLU A 216 14.88 -3.29 2.60
C GLU A 216 14.17 -4.52 3.14
N HIS A 217 14.58 -5.70 2.67
CA HIS A 217 13.87 -6.97 2.92
C HIS A 217 12.36 -6.91 2.55
N GLY A 218 12.02 -6.17 1.49
CA GLY A 218 10.64 -5.97 1.05
C GLY A 218 9.82 -4.97 1.87
N ASP A 219 10.38 -4.39 2.93
CA ASP A 219 9.73 -3.34 3.72
C ASP A 219 10.17 -1.96 3.25
N TYR A 220 9.21 -1.06 3.07
CA TYR A 220 9.43 0.35 2.79
C TYR A 220 10.28 1.01 3.88
N ARG A 221 11.31 1.75 3.46
CA ARG A 221 12.21 2.51 4.34
C ARG A 221 12.15 4.01 4.10
N GLU A 222 12.18 4.40 2.85
CA GLU A 222 12.20 5.79 2.40
C GLU A 222 11.39 5.94 1.13
N SER A 223 10.75 7.09 0.97
CA SER A 223 10.21 7.51 -0.32
C SER A 223 10.53 8.98 -0.59
N TRP A 224 10.49 9.36 -1.83
CA TRP A 224 10.74 10.74 -2.26
C TRP A 224 9.92 11.11 -3.49
N MET A 225 9.60 12.38 -3.62
CA MET A 225 8.77 12.90 -4.70
C MET A 225 9.29 14.28 -5.16
N PRO A 226 9.40 14.51 -6.50
CA PRO A 226 9.16 13.54 -7.55
C PRO A 226 10.38 12.62 -7.80
N ALA A 227 10.12 11.38 -8.21
CA ALA A 227 11.17 10.53 -8.75
C ALA A 227 11.58 11.04 -10.14
N LYS A 228 12.88 11.25 -10.34
CA LYS A 228 13.40 11.72 -11.63
C LYS A 228 13.35 10.60 -12.67
N MET A 229 12.61 10.80 -13.74
CA MET A 229 12.51 9.85 -14.84
C MET A 229 12.30 10.54 -16.18
N LYS A 230 12.53 9.81 -17.28
CA LYS A 230 12.30 10.33 -18.65
C LYS A 230 10.79 10.58 -18.86
N PRO A 231 10.38 11.74 -19.42
CA PRO A 231 8.96 12.04 -19.65
C PRO A 231 8.22 10.96 -20.45
N ALA A 232 8.88 10.33 -21.42
CA ALA A 232 8.29 9.25 -22.21
C ALA A 232 7.96 8.00 -21.36
N LEU A 233 8.83 7.64 -20.41
CA LEU A 233 8.59 6.53 -19.48
C LEU A 233 7.49 6.86 -18.49
N LEU A 234 7.43 8.10 -17.97
CA LEU A 234 6.33 8.56 -17.12
C LEU A 234 4.99 8.46 -17.85
N LYS A 235 4.91 8.97 -19.08
CA LYS A 235 3.69 8.87 -19.90
C LYS A 235 3.28 7.42 -20.15
N LYS A 236 4.26 6.51 -20.32
CA LYS A 236 4.00 5.08 -20.47
C LYS A 236 3.44 4.49 -19.16
N ALA A 237 4.04 4.79 -18.00
CA ALA A 237 3.54 4.36 -16.70
C ALA A 237 2.11 4.86 -16.44
N GLN A 238 1.84 6.15 -16.72
CA GLN A 238 0.49 6.74 -16.59
C GLN A 238 -0.54 6.03 -17.48
N LYS A 239 -0.18 5.71 -18.73
CA LYS A 239 -1.05 4.96 -19.66
C LYS A 239 -1.36 3.55 -19.12
N MET A 240 -0.36 2.86 -18.59
CA MET A 240 -0.51 1.53 -17.98
C MET A 240 -1.37 1.60 -16.72
N ALA A 241 -1.09 2.55 -15.81
CA ALA A 241 -1.86 2.77 -14.59
C ALA A 241 -3.32 3.10 -14.89
N LYS A 242 -3.57 4.00 -15.86
CA LYS A 242 -4.94 4.32 -16.29
C LYS A 242 -5.66 3.06 -16.78
N LYS A 243 -5.00 2.26 -17.63
CA LYS A 243 -5.61 1.07 -18.23
C LYS A 243 -6.02 0.04 -17.18
N VAL A 244 -5.16 -0.23 -16.19
CA VAL A 244 -5.48 -1.20 -15.13
C VAL A 244 -6.54 -0.66 -14.16
N THR A 245 -6.48 0.62 -13.79
CA THR A 245 -7.47 1.21 -12.89
C THR A 245 -8.83 1.41 -13.56
N ASP A 246 -8.88 1.66 -14.87
CA ASP A 246 -10.14 1.67 -15.64
C ASP A 246 -10.79 0.28 -15.64
N ARG A 247 -10.01 -0.79 -15.78
CA ARG A 247 -10.51 -2.17 -15.73
C ARG A 247 -11.05 -2.56 -14.35
N LEU A 248 -10.38 -2.13 -13.28
CA LEU A 248 -10.83 -2.39 -11.91
C LEU A 248 -12.08 -1.60 -11.54
N GLY A 249 -12.29 -0.46 -12.17
CA GLY A 249 -13.44 0.41 -11.90
C GLY A 249 -13.41 1.06 -10.52
N GLY A 250 -14.55 1.66 -10.16
CA GLY A 250 -14.70 2.39 -8.89
C GLY A 250 -14.01 3.75 -8.87
N ALA A 251 -14.15 4.43 -7.75
CA ALA A 251 -13.48 5.69 -7.44
C ALA A 251 -12.47 5.48 -6.31
N GLY A 252 -11.57 6.43 -6.10
CA GLY A 252 -10.57 6.35 -5.04
C GLY A 252 -9.16 6.49 -5.57
N ILE A 253 -8.19 6.21 -4.70
CA ILE A 253 -6.77 6.20 -5.06
C ILE A 253 -6.26 4.77 -5.25
N PHE A 254 -5.35 4.62 -6.19
CA PHE A 254 -4.67 3.35 -6.47
C PHE A 254 -3.16 3.60 -6.46
N GLY A 255 -2.43 2.87 -5.64
CA GLY A 255 -0.97 2.82 -5.68
C GLY A 255 -0.51 1.80 -6.72
N VAL A 256 -0.01 2.27 -7.86
CA VAL A 256 0.46 1.39 -8.94
C VAL A 256 1.98 1.38 -8.96
N GLU A 257 2.57 0.20 -8.78
CA GLU A 257 4.02 0.03 -8.72
C GLU A 257 4.59 -0.41 -10.06
N PHE A 258 5.73 0.18 -10.41
CA PHE A 258 6.44 -0.09 -11.66
C PHE A 258 7.94 -0.25 -11.43
N PHE A 259 8.53 -1.22 -12.12
CA PHE A 259 9.97 -1.27 -12.36
C PHE A 259 10.31 -0.42 -13.57
N ILE A 260 11.31 0.45 -13.41
CA ILE A 260 11.77 1.36 -14.47
C ILE A 260 13.16 0.93 -14.91
N THR A 261 13.31 0.69 -16.20
CA THR A 261 14.59 0.46 -16.84
C THR A 261 14.95 1.68 -17.70
N LYS A 262 16.15 1.71 -18.27
CA LYS A 262 16.60 2.80 -19.16
C LYS A 262 15.64 3.08 -20.32
N GLU A 263 14.92 2.04 -20.77
CA GLU A 263 14.12 2.06 -22.00
C GLU A 263 12.66 1.71 -21.81
N ASP A 264 12.29 1.11 -20.65
CA ASP A 264 10.96 0.55 -20.50
C ASP A 264 10.39 0.63 -19.08
N VAL A 265 9.08 0.35 -19.01
CA VAL A 265 8.28 0.32 -17.79
C VAL A 265 7.62 -1.05 -17.68
N TYR A 266 7.75 -1.70 -16.52
CA TYR A 266 7.11 -2.97 -16.21
C TYR A 266 6.13 -2.79 -15.07
N PHE A 267 4.89 -3.23 -15.27
CA PHE A 267 3.91 -3.29 -14.18
C PHE A 267 4.37 -4.34 -13.15
N SER A 268 4.43 -3.92 -11.90
CA SER A 268 4.80 -4.78 -10.77
C SER A 268 3.58 -5.20 -9.95
N GLU A 269 2.93 -4.25 -9.30
CA GLU A 269 1.82 -4.50 -8.38
C GLU A 269 0.84 -3.33 -8.38
N LEU A 270 -0.36 -3.54 -7.79
CA LEU A 270 -1.34 -2.48 -7.58
C LEU A 270 -2.06 -2.70 -6.25
N SER A 271 -2.16 -1.63 -5.47
CA SER A 271 -2.98 -1.53 -4.26
C SER A 271 -4.16 -0.58 -4.51
N PRO A 272 -5.42 -0.98 -4.28
CA PRO A 272 -6.60 -0.16 -4.55
C PRO A 272 -6.92 0.74 -3.34
N ARG A 273 -5.92 1.39 -2.79
CA ARG A 273 -5.95 2.14 -1.54
C ARG A 273 -4.74 3.07 -1.43
N PRO A 274 -4.67 3.97 -0.44
CA PRO A 274 -3.45 4.69 -0.10
C PRO A 274 -2.26 3.74 0.05
N HIS A 275 -1.08 4.19 -0.35
CA HIS A 275 0.14 3.41 -0.39
C HIS A 275 1.14 3.91 0.65
N ASP A 276 1.88 3.03 1.32
CA ASP A 276 2.82 3.44 2.37
C ASP A 276 3.94 4.39 1.87
N THR A 277 4.36 4.23 0.62
CA THR A 277 5.29 5.18 -0.01
C THR A 277 4.66 6.56 -0.22
N GLY A 278 3.34 6.65 -0.31
CA GLY A 278 2.58 7.88 -0.49
C GLY A 278 2.50 8.77 0.76
N MET A 279 3.00 8.30 1.92
CA MET A 279 3.15 9.13 3.12
C MET A 279 3.93 10.43 2.85
N VAL A 280 4.82 10.45 1.86
CA VAL A 280 5.53 11.67 1.43
C VAL A 280 4.59 12.78 0.98
N THR A 281 3.37 12.44 0.51
CA THR A 281 2.36 13.42 0.10
C THR A 281 1.83 14.29 1.23
N LEU A 282 2.00 13.86 2.48
CA LEU A 282 1.64 14.67 3.67
C LEU A 282 2.46 15.96 3.80
N ILE A 283 3.60 16.07 3.11
CA ILE A 283 4.45 17.26 3.15
C ILE A 283 4.77 17.85 1.77
N SER A 284 4.61 17.06 0.70
CA SER A 284 5.00 17.46 -0.65
C SER A 284 3.96 18.26 -1.41
N GLN A 285 2.68 18.19 -1.01
CA GLN A 285 1.55 18.76 -1.73
C GLN A 285 0.41 19.17 -0.79
N ASP A 286 -0.55 19.93 -1.30
CA ASP A 286 -1.68 20.45 -0.52
C ASP A 286 -2.74 19.40 -0.19
N LEU A 287 -2.96 18.43 -1.08
CA LEU A 287 -3.87 17.30 -0.89
C LEU A 287 -3.05 16.03 -0.76
N SER A 288 -2.92 15.50 0.45
CA SER A 288 -2.29 14.21 0.67
C SER A 288 -3.00 13.08 -0.08
N GLU A 289 -2.37 11.93 -0.22
CA GLU A 289 -3.03 10.75 -0.82
C GLU A 289 -4.33 10.39 -0.10
N PHE A 290 -4.43 10.66 1.20
CA PHE A 290 -5.62 10.41 2.02
C PHE A 290 -6.72 11.44 1.69
N ASP A 291 -6.37 12.71 1.51
CA ASP A 291 -7.31 13.75 1.07
C ASP A 291 -7.82 13.47 -0.34
N LEU A 292 -6.93 13.04 -1.24
CA LEU A 292 -7.29 12.63 -2.59
C LEU A 292 -8.24 11.42 -2.57
N HIS A 293 -7.95 10.42 -1.72
CA HIS A 293 -8.78 9.21 -1.59
C HIS A 293 -10.18 9.53 -1.09
N ILE A 294 -10.29 10.25 0.02
CA ILE A 294 -11.62 10.59 0.57
C ILE A 294 -12.43 11.50 -0.37
N ARG A 295 -11.80 12.47 -1.04
CA ARG A 295 -12.50 13.30 -2.04
C ARG A 295 -13.02 12.47 -3.19
N ALA A 296 -12.22 11.54 -3.72
CA ALA A 296 -12.63 10.64 -4.80
C ALA A 296 -13.80 9.73 -4.36
N ILE A 297 -13.72 9.14 -3.14
CA ILE A 297 -14.77 8.30 -2.55
C ILE A 297 -16.08 9.06 -2.41
N LEU A 298 -16.04 10.30 -1.94
CA LEU A 298 -17.22 11.14 -1.74
C LEU A 298 -17.74 11.78 -3.04
N GLY A 299 -17.01 11.68 -4.14
CA GLY A 299 -17.33 12.36 -5.39
C GLY A 299 -17.10 13.88 -5.34
N LEU A 300 -16.27 14.33 -4.40
CA LEU A 300 -15.90 15.74 -4.28
C LEU A 300 -14.87 16.12 -5.36
N PRO A 301 -14.90 17.37 -5.85
CA PRO A 301 -13.99 17.79 -6.90
C PRO A 301 -12.55 17.85 -6.44
N ILE A 302 -11.65 17.44 -7.35
CA ILE A 302 -10.20 17.60 -7.24
C ILE A 302 -9.76 18.38 -8.48
N PRO A 303 -9.81 19.74 -8.41
CA PRO A 303 -9.50 20.56 -9.58
C PRO A 303 -8.02 20.54 -9.92
N ASP A 304 -7.16 20.56 -8.92
CA ASP A 304 -5.70 20.61 -9.04
C ASP A 304 -5.05 20.02 -7.79
N ILE A 305 -3.77 19.67 -7.90
CA ILE A 305 -2.89 19.21 -6.81
C ILE A 305 -1.68 20.15 -6.80
N LYS A 306 -1.59 21.01 -5.80
CA LYS A 306 -0.49 21.95 -5.67
C LYS A 306 0.74 21.28 -5.03
N TYR A 307 1.78 21.16 -5.79
CA TYR A 307 3.06 20.63 -5.33
C TYR A 307 3.91 21.71 -4.65
N TYR A 308 4.49 21.39 -3.49
CA TYR A 308 5.27 22.33 -2.66
C TYR A 308 6.78 22.26 -2.85
N GLY A 309 7.27 21.20 -3.48
CA GLY A 309 8.70 21.04 -3.77
C GLY A 309 9.27 19.67 -3.36
N PRO A 310 10.55 19.45 -3.67
CA PRO A 310 11.20 18.16 -3.44
C PRO A 310 11.10 17.70 -2.00
N SER A 311 10.53 16.53 -1.79
CA SER A 311 10.16 16.01 -0.48
C SER A 311 10.57 14.55 -0.34
N ALA A 312 10.75 14.11 0.90
CA ALA A 312 11.05 12.73 1.22
C ALA A 312 10.43 12.33 2.56
N SER A 313 10.30 11.04 2.75
CA SER A 313 9.91 10.42 4.02
C SER A 313 10.91 9.34 4.40
N ALA A 314 11.09 9.13 5.71
CA ALA A 314 11.90 8.05 6.27
C ALA A 314 11.21 7.46 7.49
N VAL A 315 11.15 6.12 7.58
CA VAL A 315 10.47 5.43 8.66
C VAL A 315 11.29 5.38 9.94
N VAL A 316 10.59 5.38 11.07
CA VAL A 316 11.13 5.07 12.40
C VAL A 316 10.71 3.68 12.78
N LEU A 317 11.66 2.82 13.12
CA LEU A 317 11.44 1.40 13.37
C LEU A 317 11.62 1.08 14.86
N ALA A 318 10.81 0.15 15.34
CA ALA A 318 11.06 -0.52 16.62
C ALA A 318 12.21 -1.53 16.49
N THR A 319 12.97 -1.69 17.56
CA THR A 319 14.13 -2.61 17.63
C THR A 319 13.86 -3.85 18.45
N LYS A 320 12.89 -3.78 19.38
CA LYS A 320 12.55 -4.86 20.29
C LYS A 320 11.07 -5.22 20.23
N GLU A 321 10.71 -6.32 20.85
CA GLU A 321 9.32 -6.72 21.01
C GLU A 321 8.80 -6.25 22.38
N SER A 322 7.61 -5.64 22.37
CA SER A 322 6.89 -5.24 23.58
C SER A 322 5.39 -5.26 23.34
N ALA A 323 4.64 -5.85 24.25
CA ALA A 323 3.18 -5.79 24.28
C ALA A 323 2.64 -4.46 24.83
N LYS A 324 3.50 -3.64 25.44
CA LYS A 324 3.12 -2.34 26.00
C LYS A 324 3.19 -1.26 24.92
N PRO A 325 2.31 -0.25 24.99
CA PRO A 325 2.41 0.91 24.12
C PRO A 325 3.77 1.61 24.27
N PRO A 326 4.49 1.82 23.16
CA PRO A 326 5.81 2.45 23.22
C PRO A 326 5.71 3.95 23.51
N GLN A 327 6.75 4.48 24.14
CA GLN A 327 7.00 5.91 24.21
C GLN A 327 8.00 6.33 23.12
N PHE A 328 8.09 7.61 22.88
CA PHE A 328 9.00 8.16 21.88
C PHE A 328 9.84 9.28 22.52
N SER A 329 11.13 9.25 22.28
CA SER A 329 12.04 10.33 22.65
C SER A 329 12.71 10.91 21.41
N GLY A 330 13.20 12.17 21.51
CA GLY A 330 13.88 12.84 20.42
C GLY A 330 12.96 13.41 19.33
N VAL A 331 11.65 13.36 19.51
CA VAL A 331 10.69 13.98 18.57
C VAL A 331 10.90 15.49 18.50
N GLU A 332 11.12 16.14 19.64
CA GLU A 332 11.45 17.56 19.74
C GLU A 332 12.71 17.91 18.93
N LYS A 333 13.76 17.09 19.03
CA LYS A 333 15.01 17.27 18.28
C LYS A 333 14.84 17.05 16.76
N ALA A 334 13.90 16.22 16.36
CA ALA A 334 13.56 16.05 14.95
C ALA A 334 12.79 17.28 14.42
N LEU A 335 11.86 17.81 15.22
CA LEU A 335 11.05 18.99 14.86
C LEU A 335 11.79 20.32 14.93
N GLU A 336 12.94 20.40 15.60
CA GLU A 336 13.86 21.55 15.51
C GLU A 336 14.48 21.73 14.10
N LEU A 337 14.47 20.67 13.29
CA LEU A 337 14.95 20.74 11.91
C LEU A 337 13.92 21.47 11.03
N LYS A 338 14.35 22.51 10.32
CA LYS A 338 13.48 23.28 9.42
C LYS A 338 12.91 22.40 8.30
N ASN A 339 11.63 22.60 7.96
CA ASN A 339 10.90 21.86 6.92
C ASN A 339 10.79 20.35 7.18
N VAL A 340 10.76 19.96 8.43
CA VAL A 340 10.52 18.60 8.90
C VAL A 340 9.18 18.53 9.61
N ASP A 341 8.48 17.42 9.43
CA ASP A 341 7.31 17.03 10.18
C ASP A 341 7.40 15.55 10.57
N VAL A 342 6.60 15.10 11.53
CA VAL A 342 6.62 13.74 12.07
C VAL A 342 5.20 13.21 12.21
N ARG A 343 4.99 11.95 11.87
CA ARG A 343 3.75 11.23 12.16
C ARG A 343 4.05 10.03 13.05
N ILE A 344 3.58 10.07 14.29
CA ILE A 344 3.59 8.91 15.20
C ILE A 344 2.33 8.09 14.92
N PHE A 345 2.50 6.81 14.60
CA PHE A 345 1.38 5.98 14.16
C PHE A 345 0.43 5.60 15.31
N GLY A 346 0.97 5.45 16.53
CA GLY A 346 0.15 5.08 17.71
C GLY A 346 -0.13 3.58 17.80
N LYS A 347 0.73 2.74 17.24
CA LYS A 347 0.60 1.27 17.36
C LYS A 347 0.77 0.85 18.82
N PRO A 348 -0.11 -0.03 19.37
CA PRO A 348 -0.13 -0.34 20.81
C PRO A 348 0.98 -1.30 21.27
N SER A 349 1.76 -1.85 20.37
CA SER A 349 2.85 -2.79 20.65
C SER A 349 3.99 -2.60 19.67
N THR A 350 5.16 -3.15 20.00
CA THR A 350 6.33 -3.14 19.13
C THR A 350 6.78 -4.56 18.77
N ARG A 351 7.57 -4.66 17.73
CA ARG A 351 8.38 -5.84 17.35
C ARG A 351 9.51 -5.37 16.45
N PRO A 352 10.61 -6.11 16.34
CA PRO A 352 11.70 -5.75 15.46
C PRO A 352 11.24 -5.39 14.05
N ASN A 353 11.76 -4.31 13.51
CA ASN A 353 11.42 -3.75 12.19
C ASN A 353 9.96 -3.27 12.01
N ARG A 354 9.14 -3.23 13.06
CA ARG A 354 7.80 -2.62 12.95
C ARG A 354 7.93 -1.11 12.77
N ARG A 355 7.31 -0.58 11.72
CA ARG A 355 7.23 0.87 11.49
C ARG A 355 6.34 1.51 12.55
N MET A 356 6.89 2.47 13.30
CA MET A 356 6.23 3.11 14.43
C MET A 356 5.92 4.59 14.19
N ALA A 357 6.70 5.22 13.29
CA ALA A 357 6.51 6.59 12.88
C ALA A 357 7.13 6.82 11.49
N VAL A 358 6.89 7.98 10.93
CA VAL A 358 7.55 8.49 9.73
C VAL A 358 7.98 9.94 9.95
N ALA A 359 9.22 10.25 9.60
CA ALA A 359 9.71 11.62 9.47
C ALA A 359 9.54 12.06 8.01
N LEU A 360 9.03 13.25 7.83
CA LEU A 360 8.74 13.88 6.55
C LEU A 360 9.64 15.09 6.40
N ALA A 361 10.21 15.31 5.23
CA ALA A 361 11.08 16.45 5.01
C ALA A 361 10.89 17.05 3.61
N ARG A 362 11.06 18.36 3.51
CA ARG A 362 11.04 19.12 2.26
C ARG A 362 12.33 19.94 2.13
N SER A 363 12.92 19.99 0.94
CA SER A 363 14.16 20.70 0.72
C SER A 363 14.29 21.23 -0.71
N ALA A 364 15.43 21.88 -1.02
CA ALA A 364 15.69 22.44 -2.34
C ALA A 364 15.85 21.39 -3.47
N ASN A 365 16.22 20.16 -3.13
CA ASN A 365 16.31 19.05 -4.06
C ASN A 365 16.08 17.72 -3.34
N ILE A 366 15.87 16.64 -4.10
CA ILE A 366 15.52 15.31 -3.59
C ILE A 366 16.61 14.75 -2.65
N GLU A 367 17.88 14.84 -3.00
CA GLU A 367 18.95 14.30 -2.15
C GLU A 367 19.03 15.01 -0.78
N LYS A 368 18.85 16.32 -0.76
CA LYS A 368 18.78 17.07 0.51
C LYS A 368 17.52 16.70 1.31
N ALA A 369 16.37 16.51 0.63
CA ALA A 369 15.14 16.09 1.30
C ALA A 369 15.27 14.69 1.91
N LYS A 370 15.82 13.72 1.18
CA LYS A 370 16.12 12.37 1.68
C LYS A 370 17.04 12.39 2.90
N ASN A 371 18.18 13.07 2.79
CA ASN A 371 19.13 13.19 3.88
C ASN A 371 18.51 13.85 5.12
N LEU A 372 17.63 14.83 4.91
CA LEU A 372 16.94 15.53 6.01
C LEU A 372 15.90 14.61 6.68
N ALA A 373 15.11 13.85 5.90
CA ALA A 373 14.15 12.89 6.44
C ALA A 373 14.84 11.77 7.24
N ILE A 374 15.92 11.20 6.70
CA ILE A 374 16.73 10.17 7.38
C ILE A 374 17.33 10.74 8.68
N LYS A 375 17.89 11.96 8.64
CA LYS A 375 18.42 12.63 9.82
C LYS A 375 17.36 12.85 10.90
N ALA A 376 16.17 13.26 10.49
CA ALA A 376 15.04 13.47 11.41
C ALA A 376 14.57 12.13 12.02
N ALA A 377 14.35 11.11 11.19
CA ALA A 377 13.98 9.78 11.66
C ALA A 377 15.00 9.20 12.64
N GLY A 378 16.31 9.38 12.37
CA GLY A 378 17.40 8.93 13.24
C GLY A 378 17.49 9.62 14.60
N LYS A 379 16.82 10.78 14.79
CA LYS A 379 16.71 11.44 16.11
C LYS A 379 15.65 10.82 16.99
N ILE A 380 14.65 10.15 16.40
CA ILE A 380 13.51 9.59 17.12
C ILE A 380 13.85 8.16 17.55
N LYS A 381 13.71 7.90 18.84
CA LYS A 381 13.88 6.56 19.42
C LYS A 381 12.54 6.06 19.92
N VAL A 382 12.26 4.78 19.60
CA VAL A 382 11.12 4.05 20.16
C VAL A 382 11.59 3.46 21.49
N CYS A 383 10.97 3.90 22.60
CA CYS A 383 11.26 3.44 23.95
C CYS A 383 10.26 2.32 24.29
N GLU A 384 10.76 1.11 24.45
CA GLU A 384 10.02 -0.15 24.58
C GLU A 384 10.03 -0.69 25.99
#